data_d5fd71f085db0a79902d19a23e5b8de1
#
_entry.id   d5fd71f085db0a79902d19a23e5b8de1
#
_cell.length_a   1.000
_cell.length_b   1.000
_cell.length_c   1.000
_cell.angle_alpha   90.00
_cell.angle_beta   90.00
_cell.angle_gamma   90.00
#
_symmetry.space_group_name_H-M   'P 1'
#
loop_
_entity.id
_entity.type
_entity.pdbx_description
1 polymer ?
#
loop_
_entity_poly.entity_id
_entity_poly.type
_entity_poly.pdbx_seq_one_letter_code
_entity_poly.pdbx_strand_id
1 'polypeptide(L)'
;MKKLHHLAAAACVVTLGLGLAACSSSSSSTTTTTTNTAASGSAVAHVACPNGTLTFGVEPYDNASVLIPAYQALSTDLGKALGCKVNLQVAESYVAEILAMKNGKLDMGEFGPAGFVFASQQAGAVPLASFADSNGQLSTYTAGIWVKKGSPVTSLKQLAGHTLALSSTGSTSGDWVPRYALIQAGVQNKVKTEYAGGHPESLEALLHGKVDAAEINSQTEASAEKAGTFNPSQYTEIWKSQPIPNDPITASGTMSPAGQTAIKNALLHLNASAFTSGKTSIASELDFTPPASGQVMIPVTTAMYGQLFALAKALSLTTSNL
;
A
#
# COMPACT_ATOMS: atom_id res chain seq x y z
N MET A 1 -5.69 -4.54 62.18
CA MET A 1 -7.02 -5.03 62.61
C MET A 1 -7.60 -5.73 61.38
N LYS A 2 -7.52 -7.09 61.28
CA LYS A 2 -8.56 -8.08 61.56
C LYS A 2 -9.86 -7.76 60.76
N LYS A 3 -10.40 -8.58 59.81
CA LYS A 3 -10.74 -10.05 59.83
C LYS A 3 -10.97 -10.48 58.36
N LEU A 4 -10.49 -11.52 57.91
CA LEU A 4 -10.95 -12.90 57.61
C LEU A 4 -12.44 -13.24 57.87
N HIS A 5 -13.09 -13.94 56.91
CA HIS A 5 -13.99 -15.11 57.04
C HIS A 5 -14.49 -15.49 55.63
N HIS A 6 -14.26 -16.59 55.17
CA HIS A 6 -14.62 -18.01 55.23
C HIS A 6 -15.53 -18.42 54.05
N LEU A 7 -14.98 -19.37 53.33
CA LEU A 7 -15.47 -20.63 52.75
C LEU A 7 -16.98 -20.94 52.78
N ALA A 8 -17.48 -21.43 51.66
CA ALA A 8 -18.33 -22.63 51.61
C ALA A 8 -18.26 -23.32 50.25
N ALA A 9 -17.85 -24.57 50.28
CA ALA A 9 -17.93 -25.53 49.17
C ALA A 9 -19.26 -26.26 49.23
N ALA A 10 -19.81 -26.62 48.09
CA ALA A 10 -20.84 -27.65 47.97
C ALA A 10 -20.67 -28.47 46.70
N ALA A 11 -20.37 -29.73 46.90
CA ALA A 11 -20.38 -30.80 45.91
C ALA A 11 -21.68 -31.55 45.95
N CYS A 12 -22.14 -32.07 44.83
CA CYS A 12 -23.07 -33.25 44.65
C CYS A 12 -23.40 -33.32 43.17
N VAL A 13 -23.50 -34.40 42.45
CA VAL A 13 -23.42 -35.85 42.58
C VAL A 13 -23.73 -36.36 41.16
N VAL A 14 -23.08 -37.42 40.78
CA VAL A 14 -23.15 -38.22 39.54
C VAL A 14 -24.50 -38.91 39.38
N THR A 15 -25.02 -39.04 38.13
CA THR A 15 -25.81 -40.15 37.74
C THR A 15 -25.46 -40.64 36.33
N LEU A 16 -24.99 -41.88 36.28
CA LEU A 16 -24.87 -42.74 35.09
C LEU A 16 -26.25 -43.16 34.58
N GLY A 17 -26.40 -43.15 33.26
CA GLY A 17 -27.51 -43.83 32.59
C GLY A 17 -27.04 -44.52 31.31
N LEU A 18 -26.76 -45.82 31.38
CA LEU A 18 -26.58 -46.69 30.19
C LEU A 18 -27.92 -46.98 29.55
N GLY A 19 -27.95 -46.95 28.22
CA GLY A 19 -29.04 -47.49 27.42
C GLY A 19 -28.55 -47.89 26.02
N LEU A 20 -28.31 -49.22 25.85
CA LEU A 20 -28.12 -49.89 24.56
C LEU A 20 -29.46 -50.09 23.88
N ALA A 21 -29.55 -49.91 22.57
CA ALA A 21 -30.21 -50.82 21.66
C ALA A 21 -29.91 -50.52 20.18
N ALA A 22 -29.46 -51.53 19.50
CA ALA A 22 -29.24 -51.57 18.04
C ALA A 22 -30.55 -51.73 17.28
N CYS A 23 -30.60 -51.30 16.03
CA CYS A 23 -31.00 -52.14 14.89
C CYS A 23 -30.84 -51.41 13.55
N SER A 24 -30.30 -52.14 12.63
CA SER A 24 -30.00 -51.88 11.23
C SER A 24 -31.25 -51.65 10.36
N SER A 25 -31.13 -50.75 9.37
CA SER A 25 -31.76 -50.95 8.05
C SER A 25 -31.00 -50.14 6.98
N SER A 26 -30.48 -50.90 6.04
CA SER A 26 -29.87 -50.44 4.80
C SER A 26 -30.90 -49.81 3.87
N SER A 27 -30.67 -48.59 3.44
CA SER A 27 -31.30 -48.01 2.25
C SER A 27 -30.28 -47.22 1.46
N SER A 28 -29.98 -47.72 0.28
CA SER A 28 -29.21 -47.10 -0.77
C SER A 28 -29.82 -45.75 -1.17
N SER A 29 -29.14 -44.67 -0.94
CA SER A 29 -29.48 -43.35 -1.46
C SER A 29 -28.39 -42.87 -2.42
N THR A 30 -28.83 -42.69 -3.63
CA THR A 30 -28.14 -42.09 -4.76
C THR A 30 -27.47 -40.76 -4.33
N THR A 31 -26.14 -40.69 -4.39
CA THR A 31 -25.38 -39.49 -4.10
C THR A 31 -25.56 -38.51 -5.26
N THR A 32 -26.46 -37.58 -5.11
CA THR A 32 -26.48 -36.37 -5.97
C THR A 32 -25.37 -35.44 -5.51
N THR A 33 -24.32 -35.37 -6.28
CA THR A 33 -23.21 -34.42 -6.06
C THR A 33 -23.74 -33.02 -6.36
N THR A 34 -24.29 -32.36 -5.36
CA THR A 34 -24.57 -30.91 -5.43
C THR A 34 -23.26 -30.19 -5.17
N THR A 35 -22.71 -29.60 -6.20
CA THR A 35 -21.50 -28.72 -6.14
C THR A 35 -21.80 -27.53 -5.22
N ASN A 36 -21.25 -27.57 -4.01
CA ASN A 36 -21.34 -26.50 -3.01
C ASN A 36 -20.42 -25.32 -3.38
N THR A 37 -20.66 -24.63 -4.51
CA THR A 37 -19.95 -23.39 -4.86
C THR A 37 -20.37 -22.20 -3.97
N ALA A 38 -21.60 -22.21 -3.48
CA ALA A 38 -22.14 -21.16 -2.62
C ALA A 38 -21.56 -21.17 -1.18
N ALA A 39 -21.26 -22.37 -0.63
CA ALA A 39 -20.73 -22.50 0.72
C ALA A 39 -19.28 -22.00 0.83
N SER A 40 -18.48 -22.12 -0.24
CA SER A 40 -17.10 -21.65 -0.27
C SER A 40 -17.02 -20.10 -0.27
N GLY A 41 -17.86 -19.42 -1.05
CA GLY A 41 -17.91 -17.97 -1.10
C GLY A 41 -18.33 -17.33 0.24
N SER A 42 -19.31 -17.93 0.92
CA SER A 42 -19.77 -17.44 2.22
C SER A 42 -18.72 -17.60 3.31
N ALA A 43 -17.91 -18.67 3.30
CA ALA A 43 -16.84 -18.88 4.25
C ALA A 43 -15.68 -17.87 4.04
N VAL A 44 -15.33 -17.56 2.79
CA VAL A 44 -14.30 -16.55 2.46
C VAL A 44 -14.75 -15.16 2.91
N ALA A 45 -15.99 -14.77 2.62
CA ALA A 45 -16.54 -13.48 3.05
C ALA A 45 -16.52 -13.32 4.58
N HIS A 46 -16.82 -14.38 5.32
CA HIS A 46 -16.81 -14.33 6.80
C HIS A 46 -15.41 -14.09 7.38
N VAL A 47 -14.35 -14.67 6.80
CA VAL A 47 -12.99 -14.51 7.32
C VAL A 47 -12.30 -13.23 6.83
N ALA A 48 -12.57 -12.81 5.59
CA ALA A 48 -12.00 -11.59 5.03
C ALA A 48 -12.75 -10.33 5.49
N CYS A 49 -14.06 -10.43 5.66
CA CYS A 49 -14.96 -9.33 5.98
C CYS A 49 -15.85 -9.68 7.17
N PRO A 50 -15.30 -9.81 8.38
CA PRO A 50 -16.07 -10.28 9.55
C PRO A 50 -17.28 -9.40 9.89
N ASN A 51 -17.22 -8.12 9.51
CA ASN A 51 -18.31 -7.15 9.69
C ASN A 51 -19.12 -6.92 8.39
N GLY A 52 -19.02 -7.81 7.40
CA GLY A 52 -19.71 -7.71 6.12
C GLY A 52 -19.11 -6.71 5.13
N THR A 53 -18.10 -5.95 5.54
CA THR A 53 -17.38 -4.97 4.71
C THR A 53 -15.90 -5.03 4.98
N LEU A 54 -15.10 -4.55 4.02
CA LEU A 54 -13.68 -4.33 4.12
C LEU A 54 -13.38 -2.87 3.81
N THR A 55 -12.59 -2.19 4.62
CA THR A 55 -12.15 -0.81 4.37
C THR A 55 -10.75 -0.82 3.80
N PHE A 56 -10.60 -0.28 2.58
CA PHE A 56 -9.34 -0.21 1.85
C PHE A 56 -8.84 1.24 1.77
N GLY A 57 -7.71 1.53 2.41
CA GLY A 57 -7.00 2.80 2.32
C GLY A 57 -6.07 2.86 1.12
N VAL A 58 -5.92 4.05 0.54
CA VAL A 58 -4.93 4.36 -0.49
C VAL A 58 -4.26 5.67 -0.12
N GLU A 59 -2.93 5.73 -0.20
CA GLU A 59 -2.18 6.93 0.07
C GLU A 59 -2.40 8.01 -0.99
N PRO A 60 -2.26 9.30 -0.64
CA PRO A 60 -2.54 10.40 -1.55
C PRO A 60 -1.28 10.76 -2.39
N TYR A 61 -0.81 9.85 -3.25
CA TYR A 61 0.33 10.12 -4.13
C TYR A 61 -0.03 10.97 -5.35
N ASP A 62 -1.32 11.04 -5.68
CA ASP A 62 -1.94 11.92 -6.67
C ASP A 62 -3.28 12.45 -6.13
N ASN A 63 -3.95 13.30 -6.90
CA ASN A 63 -5.24 13.87 -6.56
C ASN A 63 -6.33 12.79 -6.38
N ALA A 64 -7.18 12.94 -5.39
CA ALA A 64 -8.28 12.00 -5.13
C ALA A 64 -9.24 11.83 -6.33
N SER A 65 -9.37 12.86 -7.17
CA SER A 65 -10.14 12.80 -8.43
C SER A 65 -9.56 11.84 -9.47
N VAL A 66 -8.28 11.51 -9.34
CA VAL A 66 -7.54 10.55 -10.17
C VAL A 66 -7.52 9.18 -9.46
N LEU A 67 -7.16 9.14 -8.19
CA LEU A 67 -7.01 7.91 -7.42
C LEU A 67 -8.33 7.15 -7.22
N ILE A 68 -9.42 7.86 -6.90
CA ILE A 68 -10.72 7.20 -6.67
C ILE A 68 -11.16 6.38 -7.90
N PRO A 69 -11.25 6.92 -9.12
CA PRO A 69 -11.63 6.11 -10.28
C PRO A 69 -10.61 5.01 -10.61
N ALA A 70 -9.31 5.22 -10.39
CA ALA A 70 -8.28 4.23 -10.64
C ALA A 70 -8.44 2.99 -9.74
N TYR A 71 -8.67 3.19 -8.44
CA TYR A 71 -8.81 2.11 -7.46
C TYR A 71 -10.24 1.55 -7.33
N GLN A 72 -11.24 2.21 -7.91
CA GLN A 72 -12.63 1.75 -7.82
C GLN A 72 -12.85 0.40 -8.53
N ALA A 73 -12.18 0.17 -9.66
CA ALA A 73 -12.24 -1.11 -10.37
C ALA A 73 -11.65 -2.22 -9.52
N LEU A 74 -10.46 -2.02 -8.95
CA LEU A 74 -9.82 -2.95 -8.04
C LEU A 74 -10.72 -3.27 -6.83
N SER A 75 -11.23 -2.24 -6.16
CA SER A 75 -12.12 -2.42 -4.99
C SER A 75 -13.37 -3.21 -5.31
N THR A 76 -13.96 -2.94 -6.48
CA THR A 76 -15.17 -3.63 -6.95
C THR A 76 -14.89 -5.10 -7.24
N ASP A 77 -13.81 -5.41 -7.95
CA ASP A 77 -13.48 -6.78 -8.33
C ASP A 77 -12.94 -7.59 -7.15
N LEU A 78 -12.19 -6.95 -6.24
CA LEU A 78 -11.79 -7.56 -4.97
C LEU A 78 -13.03 -7.89 -4.12
N GLY A 79 -14.00 -6.98 -4.05
CA GLY A 79 -15.24 -7.21 -3.34
C GLY A 79 -16.04 -8.39 -3.89
N LYS A 80 -16.12 -8.53 -5.23
CA LYS A 80 -16.74 -9.73 -5.87
C LYS A 80 -15.98 -11.00 -5.52
N ALA A 81 -14.65 -10.99 -5.59
CA ALA A 81 -13.81 -12.15 -5.28
C ALA A 81 -13.92 -12.59 -3.82
N LEU A 82 -14.07 -11.64 -2.90
CA LEU A 82 -14.23 -11.92 -1.46
C LEU A 82 -15.68 -12.17 -1.04
N GLY A 83 -16.67 -11.82 -1.86
CA GLY A 83 -18.10 -11.94 -1.53
C GLY A 83 -18.57 -10.89 -0.51
N CYS A 84 -17.92 -9.74 -0.41
CA CYS A 84 -18.28 -8.65 0.49
C CYS A 84 -18.05 -7.28 -0.16
N LYS A 85 -18.54 -6.21 0.48
CA LYS A 85 -18.29 -4.85 -0.01
C LYS A 85 -16.90 -4.37 0.41
N VAL A 86 -16.11 -3.85 -0.54
CA VAL A 86 -14.87 -3.12 -0.28
C VAL A 86 -15.14 -1.62 -0.38
N ASN A 87 -14.91 -0.89 0.72
CA ASN A 87 -15.07 0.55 0.82
C ASN A 87 -13.71 1.21 0.60
N LEU A 88 -13.53 1.86 -0.55
CA LEU A 88 -12.32 2.60 -0.87
C LEU A 88 -12.28 3.93 -0.11
N GLN A 89 -11.12 4.28 0.43
CA GLN A 89 -10.82 5.56 1.08
C GLN A 89 -9.46 6.05 0.62
N VAL A 90 -9.39 7.23 0.01
CA VAL A 90 -8.12 7.94 -0.20
C VAL A 90 -7.84 8.74 1.06
N ALA A 91 -6.66 8.55 1.63
CA ALA A 91 -6.25 9.23 2.86
C ALA A 91 -5.97 10.72 2.62
N GLU A 92 -6.05 11.54 3.68
CA GLU A 92 -5.72 12.96 3.61
C GLU A 92 -4.19 13.21 3.58
N SER A 93 -3.40 12.25 4.08
CA SER A 93 -1.94 12.26 4.07
C SER A 93 -1.39 10.86 4.32
N TYR A 94 -0.11 10.65 4.00
CA TYR A 94 0.61 9.39 4.28
C TYR A 94 0.53 9.00 5.76
N VAL A 95 0.73 9.96 6.65
CA VAL A 95 0.62 9.75 8.11
C VAL A 95 -0.81 9.42 8.52
N ALA A 96 -1.81 10.09 7.93
CA ALA A 96 -3.21 9.83 8.25
C ALA A 96 -3.63 8.39 7.92
N GLU A 97 -3.12 7.82 6.82
CA GLU A 97 -3.38 6.43 6.47
C GLU A 97 -2.79 5.45 7.48
N ILE A 98 -1.51 5.65 7.87
CA ILE A 98 -0.86 4.84 8.90
C ILE A 98 -1.65 4.88 10.21
N LEU A 99 -2.06 6.07 10.65
CA LEU A 99 -2.84 6.25 11.86
C LEU A 99 -4.25 5.64 11.75
N ALA A 100 -4.87 5.72 10.58
CA ALA A 100 -6.17 5.10 10.34
C ALA A 100 -6.09 3.58 10.49
N MET A 101 -5.08 2.93 9.93
CA MET A 101 -4.86 1.49 10.11
C MET A 101 -4.54 1.15 11.58
N LYS A 102 -3.65 1.90 12.22
CA LYS A 102 -3.30 1.73 13.65
C LYS A 102 -4.53 1.80 14.56
N ASN A 103 -5.46 2.68 14.25
CA ASN A 103 -6.69 2.90 15.03
C ASN A 103 -7.86 1.99 14.58
N GLY A 104 -7.61 0.98 13.75
CA GLY A 104 -8.62 0.02 13.29
C GLY A 104 -9.69 0.62 12.38
N LYS A 105 -9.37 1.71 11.65
CA LYS A 105 -10.25 2.33 10.66
C LYS A 105 -10.04 1.79 9.26
N LEU A 106 -8.90 1.13 9.01
CA LEU A 106 -8.58 0.45 7.78
C LEU A 106 -8.31 -1.03 8.07
N ASP A 107 -8.93 -1.90 7.28
CA ASP A 107 -8.69 -3.35 7.30
C ASP A 107 -7.52 -3.73 6.39
N MET A 108 -7.34 -2.98 5.31
CA MET A 108 -6.23 -3.08 4.39
C MET A 108 -5.84 -1.70 3.87
N GLY A 109 -4.61 -1.56 3.35
CA GLY A 109 -4.11 -0.32 2.79
C GLY A 109 -3.04 -0.57 1.74
N GLU A 110 -2.94 0.32 0.77
CA GLU A 110 -1.80 0.45 -0.12
C GLU A 110 -0.94 1.59 0.37
N PHE A 111 0.24 1.27 0.83
CA PHE A 111 1.19 2.23 1.38
C PHE A 111 2.39 2.38 0.44
N GLY A 112 2.85 3.59 0.22
CA GLY A 112 4.19 3.77 -0.32
C GLY A 112 5.20 2.99 0.54
N PRO A 113 6.31 2.51 -0.03
CA PRO A 113 7.24 1.62 0.67
C PRO A 113 7.76 2.17 2.01
N ALA A 114 7.91 3.49 2.12
CA ALA A 114 8.27 4.15 3.37
C ALA A 114 7.11 4.15 4.39
N GLY A 115 5.89 4.47 3.94
CA GLY A 115 4.67 4.37 4.74
C GLY A 115 4.45 2.97 5.30
N PHE A 116 4.72 1.94 4.48
CA PHE A 116 4.65 0.54 4.90
C PHE A 116 5.60 0.23 6.08
N VAL A 117 6.81 0.82 6.12
CA VAL A 117 7.72 0.64 7.27
C VAL A 117 7.02 1.01 8.57
N PHE A 118 6.33 2.15 8.60
CA PHE A 118 5.62 2.59 9.81
C PHE A 118 4.31 1.84 10.04
N ALA A 119 3.56 1.55 9.00
CA ALA A 119 2.35 0.74 9.11
C ALA A 119 2.66 -0.64 9.71
N SER A 120 3.78 -1.27 9.29
CA SER A 120 4.23 -2.54 9.85
C SER A 120 4.64 -2.44 11.32
N GLN A 121 5.34 -1.36 11.70
CA GLN A 121 5.82 -1.16 13.07
C GLN A 121 4.71 -0.76 14.04
N GLN A 122 3.71 0.00 13.60
CA GLN A 122 2.71 0.61 14.46
C GLN A 122 1.34 -0.05 14.42
N ALA A 123 0.97 -0.59 13.29
CA ALA A 123 -0.29 -1.29 13.07
C ALA A 123 -0.09 -2.80 12.83
N GLY A 124 1.15 -3.28 12.84
CA GLY A 124 1.46 -4.67 12.52
C GLY A 124 1.11 -5.03 11.08
N ALA A 125 1.05 -4.05 10.16
CA ALA A 125 0.65 -4.28 8.78
C ALA A 125 1.47 -5.39 8.11
N VAL A 126 0.78 -6.30 7.45
CA VAL A 126 1.35 -7.47 6.77
C VAL A 126 1.25 -7.27 5.28
N PRO A 127 2.37 -7.25 4.52
CA PRO A 127 2.34 -7.07 3.09
C PRO A 127 1.81 -8.35 2.43
N LEU A 128 0.84 -8.20 1.53
CA LEU A 128 0.15 -9.32 0.88
C LEU A 128 0.61 -9.50 -0.57
N ALA A 129 0.56 -8.42 -1.34
CA ALA A 129 0.85 -8.41 -2.76
C ALA A 129 1.30 -7.01 -3.20
N SER A 130 1.97 -6.93 -4.35
CA SER A 130 2.32 -5.68 -5.04
C SER A 130 2.29 -5.91 -6.55
N PHE A 131 2.54 -4.88 -7.33
CA PHE A 131 2.37 -4.88 -8.79
C PHE A 131 3.56 -5.55 -9.48
N ALA A 132 3.26 -6.39 -10.47
CA ALA A 132 4.25 -7.03 -11.31
C ALA A 132 4.61 -6.14 -12.52
N ASP A 133 5.87 -6.14 -12.91
CA ASP A 133 6.31 -5.60 -14.19
C ASP A 133 5.95 -6.54 -15.36
N SER A 134 6.27 -6.15 -16.58
CA SER A 134 6.03 -6.95 -17.79
C SER A 134 6.69 -8.33 -17.78
N ASN A 135 7.70 -8.56 -16.94
CA ASN A 135 8.42 -9.82 -16.78
C ASN A 135 7.87 -10.67 -15.62
N GLY A 136 6.84 -10.18 -14.91
CA GLY A 136 6.27 -10.84 -13.74
C GLY A 136 7.12 -10.68 -12.47
N GLN A 137 8.06 -9.73 -12.45
CA GLN A 137 8.84 -9.38 -11.26
C GLN A 137 8.19 -8.22 -10.52
N LEU A 138 8.60 -7.96 -9.27
CA LEU A 138 8.15 -6.78 -8.52
C LEU A 138 8.53 -5.52 -9.32
N SER A 139 7.51 -4.74 -9.69
CA SER A 139 7.73 -3.47 -10.37
C SER A 139 8.45 -2.48 -9.45
N THR A 140 9.20 -1.59 -10.06
CA THR A 140 10.00 -0.58 -9.35
C THR A 140 9.85 0.77 -10.04
N TYR A 141 10.08 1.82 -9.29
CA TYR A 141 10.16 3.19 -9.78
C TYR A 141 11.38 3.90 -9.19
N THR A 142 11.64 5.13 -9.59
CA THR A 142 12.77 5.93 -9.09
C THR A 142 12.34 7.32 -8.66
N ALA A 143 13.04 7.89 -7.67
CA ALA A 143 13.01 9.31 -7.39
C ALA A 143 14.03 10.01 -8.27
N GLY A 144 13.69 11.17 -8.83
CA GLY A 144 14.59 12.03 -9.61
C GLY A 144 14.60 13.46 -9.08
N ILE A 145 15.71 14.15 -9.19
CA ILE A 145 15.78 15.60 -8.96
C ILE A 145 16.12 16.28 -10.28
N TRP A 146 15.22 17.15 -10.69
CA TRP A 146 15.24 17.80 -12.00
C TRP A 146 15.42 19.30 -11.86
N VAL A 147 16.12 19.89 -12.84
CA VAL A 147 16.32 21.33 -13.01
C VAL A 147 16.03 21.74 -14.43
N LYS A 148 15.73 23.00 -14.68
CA LYS A 148 15.59 23.52 -16.05
C LYS A 148 16.91 23.38 -16.82
N LYS A 149 16.85 23.02 -18.08
CA LYS A 149 18.02 22.91 -18.96
C LYS A 149 18.80 24.23 -18.99
N GLY A 150 20.11 24.15 -18.84
CA GLY A 150 20.98 25.33 -18.73
C GLY A 150 21.08 25.93 -17.33
N SER A 151 20.43 25.30 -16.32
CA SER A 151 20.66 25.67 -14.92
C SER A 151 22.14 25.51 -14.54
N PRO A 152 22.69 26.40 -13.69
CA PRO A 152 24.05 26.24 -13.14
C PRO A 152 24.12 25.04 -12.17
N VAL A 153 23.00 24.55 -11.69
CA VAL A 153 22.89 23.38 -10.79
C VAL A 153 22.93 22.10 -11.62
N THR A 154 24.02 21.36 -11.53
CA THR A 154 24.24 20.10 -12.28
C THR A 154 24.50 18.90 -11.38
N SER A 155 24.40 19.07 -10.06
CA SER A 155 24.58 18.00 -9.07
C SER A 155 23.91 18.35 -7.76
N LEU A 156 23.67 17.35 -6.88
CA LEU A 156 23.13 17.58 -5.53
C LEU A 156 23.94 18.59 -4.72
N LYS A 157 25.27 18.57 -4.84
CA LYS A 157 26.12 19.49 -4.09
C LYS A 157 25.90 20.97 -4.47
N GLN A 158 25.54 21.22 -5.71
CA GLN A 158 25.26 22.56 -6.21
C GLN A 158 23.87 23.07 -5.87
N LEU A 159 22.98 22.22 -5.31
CA LEU A 159 21.71 22.68 -4.74
C LEU A 159 21.88 23.58 -3.50
N ALA A 160 23.08 23.65 -2.91
CA ALA A 160 23.33 24.52 -1.77
C ALA A 160 23.01 26.00 -2.13
N GLY A 161 22.10 26.61 -1.36
CA GLY A 161 21.58 27.96 -1.58
C GLY A 161 20.36 28.06 -2.50
N HIS A 162 19.99 26.96 -3.18
CA HIS A 162 18.85 26.88 -4.09
C HIS A 162 17.61 26.32 -3.42
N THR A 163 16.46 26.49 -4.09
CA THR A 163 15.15 25.95 -3.68
C THR A 163 14.91 24.61 -4.35
N LEU A 164 14.38 23.64 -3.57
CA LEU A 164 13.98 22.31 -4.03
C LEU A 164 12.55 22.02 -3.58
N ALA A 165 11.64 21.78 -4.52
CA ALA A 165 10.34 21.21 -4.21
C ALA A 165 10.49 19.72 -3.95
N LEU A 166 9.92 19.28 -2.82
CA LEU A 166 9.62 17.89 -2.48
C LEU A 166 8.12 17.67 -2.63
N SER A 167 7.64 16.42 -2.76
CA SER A 167 6.21 16.18 -2.94
C SER A 167 5.43 16.37 -1.63
N SER A 168 5.27 15.34 -0.86
CA SER A 168 4.54 15.35 0.43
C SER A 168 5.36 14.72 1.51
N THR A 169 5.22 15.21 2.74
CA THR A 169 5.83 14.60 3.92
C THR A 169 5.40 13.15 4.05
N GLY A 170 6.36 12.24 4.20
CA GLY A 170 6.11 10.80 4.32
C GLY A 170 6.18 10.02 3.01
N SER A 171 6.19 10.71 1.85
CA SER A 171 6.39 10.05 0.55
C SER A 171 7.76 9.38 0.47
N THR A 172 7.81 8.19 -0.11
CA THR A 172 9.07 7.47 -0.30
C THR A 172 10.00 8.20 -1.26
N SER A 173 9.55 8.42 -2.50
CA SER A 173 10.34 9.11 -3.54
C SER A 173 10.34 10.62 -3.36
N GLY A 174 9.22 11.18 -2.88
CA GLY A 174 9.04 12.61 -2.78
C GLY A 174 9.58 13.28 -1.53
N ASP A 175 9.99 12.49 -0.53
CA ASP A 175 10.50 13.01 0.75
C ASP A 175 11.74 12.24 1.23
N TRP A 176 11.61 10.97 1.61
CA TRP A 176 12.66 10.26 2.35
C TRP A 176 13.92 10.03 1.51
N VAL A 177 13.75 9.50 0.31
CA VAL A 177 14.86 9.12 -0.56
C VAL A 177 15.65 10.36 -1.02
N PRO A 178 15.04 11.47 -1.49
CA PRO A 178 15.77 12.69 -1.81
C PRO A 178 16.39 13.36 -0.58
N ARG A 179 15.72 13.39 0.57
CA ARG A 179 16.33 13.93 1.81
C ARG A 179 17.59 13.15 2.21
N TYR A 180 17.53 11.82 2.11
CA TYR A 180 18.71 11.00 2.36
C TYR A 180 19.83 11.29 1.38
N ALA A 181 19.51 11.49 0.10
CA ALA A 181 20.51 11.88 -0.90
C ALA A 181 21.16 13.23 -0.60
N LEU A 182 20.39 14.23 -0.12
CA LEU A 182 20.92 15.52 0.33
C LEU A 182 21.85 15.38 1.55
N ILE A 183 21.51 14.46 2.48
CA ILE A 183 22.39 14.13 3.63
C ILE A 183 23.70 13.55 3.13
N GLN A 184 23.65 12.55 2.25
CA GLN A 184 24.85 11.91 1.69
C GLN A 184 25.71 12.90 0.90
N ALA A 185 25.09 13.87 0.24
CA ALA A 185 25.79 14.95 -0.46
C ALA A 185 26.36 16.03 0.48
N GLY A 186 25.98 16.03 1.77
CA GLY A 186 26.41 17.01 2.77
C GLY A 186 25.81 18.41 2.60
N VAL A 187 24.62 18.50 1.99
CA VAL A 187 23.94 19.77 1.65
C VAL A 187 22.56 19.95 2.24
N GLN A 188 22.03 18.97 2.97
CA GLN A 188 20.65 19.00 3.50
C GLN A 188 20.27 20.30 4.22
N ASN A 189 21.19 20.87 5.02
CA ASN A 189 20.96 22.11 5.78
C ASN A 189 21.28 23.37 4.96
N LYS A 190 21.63 23.22 3.69
CA LYS A 190 22.00 24.32 2.79
C LYS A 190 21.01 24.48 1.63
N VAL A 191 20.11 23.51 1.43
CA VAL A 191 19.04 23.54 0.43
C VAL A 191 17.78 24.04 1.09
N LYS A 192 17.06 24.94 0.44
CA LYS A 192 15.73 25.40 0.88
C LYS A 192 14.69 24.41 0.35
N THR A 193 14.31 23.42 1.16
CA THR A 193 13.29 22.45 0.78
C THR A 193 11.89 22.97 1.08
N GLU A 194 10.96 22.78 0.15
CA GLU A 194 9.54 23.12 0.28
C GLU A 194 8.71 21.93 -0.13
N TYR A 195 7.66 21.59 0.64
CA TYR A 195 6.72 20.54 0.25
C TYR A 195 5.63 21.14 -0.61
N ALA A 196 5.50 20.64 -1.83
CA ALA A 196 4.53 21.13 -2.82
C ALA A 196 3.11 20.63 -2.56
N GLY A 197 2.95 19.52 -1.81
CA GLY A 197 1.67 18.92 -1.50
C GLY A 197 1.38 17.61 -2.24
N GLY A 198 2.12 17.33 -3.31
CA GLY A 198 2.03 16.10 -4.12
C GLY A 198 3.11 16.05 -5.18
N HIS A 199 3.20 14.92 -5.88
CA HIS A 199 4.15 14.77 -6.98
C HIS A 199 3.80 15.65 -8.19
N PRO A 200 2.53 15.75 -8.63
CA PRO A 200 2.16 16.70 -9.70
C PRO A 200 2.49 18.14 -9.33
N GLU A 201 2.24 18.56 -8.09
CA GLU A 201 2.49 19.93 -7.61
C GLU A 201 3.99 20.24 -7.55
N SER A 202 4.84 19.24 -7.23
CA SER A 202 6.30 19.39 -7.28
C SER A 202 6.78 19.66 -8.71
N LEU A 203 6.28 18.89 -9.68
CA LEU A 203 6.53 19.13 -11.10
C LEU A 203 6.06 20.53 -11.53
N GLU A 204 4.82 20.89 -11.21
CA GLU A 204 4.25 22.20 -11.57
C GLU A 204 5.07 23.37 -10.98
N ALA A 205 5.60 23.23 -9.77
CA ALA A 205 6.47 24.25 -9.18
C ALA A 205 7.73 24.49 -10.02
N LEU A 206 8.32 23.42 -10.58
CA LEU A 206 9.47 23.52 -11.48
C LEU A 206 9.07 24.12 -12.84
N LEU A 207 7.98 23.65 -13.44
CA LEU A 207 7.50 24.13 -14.76
C LEU A 207 7.25 25.64 -14.73
N HIS A 208 6.68 26.13 -13.64
CA HIS A 208 6.38 27.56 -13.44
C HIS A 208 7.53 28.38 -12.87
N GLY A 209 8.73 27.77 -12.66
CA GLY A 209 9.91 28.48 -12.15
C GLY A 209 9.74 29.02 -10.73
N LYS A 210 8.89 28.36 -9.90
CA LYS A 210 8.72 28.70 -8.49
C LYS A 210 9.87 28.21 -7.64
N VAL A 211 10.54 27.16 -8.11
CA VAL A 211 11.71 26.54 -7.48
C VAL A 211 12.82 26.34 -8.51
N ASP A 212 14.08 26.23 -8.04
CA ASP A 212 15.24 25.96 -8.89
C ASP A 212 15.32 24.49 -9.31
N ALA A 213 14.85 23.59 -8.45
CA ALA A 213 14.82 22.16 -8.67
C ALA A 213 13.53 21.56 -8.10
N ALA A 214 13.11 20.40 -8.63
CA ALA A 214 12.00 19.64 -8.09
C ALA A 214 12.31 18.14 -8.04
N GLU A 215 11.78 17.47 -7.03
CA GLU A 215 11.65 16.02 -7.05
C GLU A 215 10.50 15.63 -7.99
N ILE A 216 10.79 14.76 -8.94
CA ILE A 216 9.82 14.17 -9.87
C ILE A 216 10.15 12.69 -9.94
N ASN A 217 9.25 11.83 -9.48
CA ASN A 217 9.45 10.40 -9.62
C ASN A 217 9.17 9.92 -11.05
N SER A 218 9.68 8.75 -11.42
CA SER A 218 9.56 8.23 -12.79
C SER A 218 8.12 8.00 -13.24
N GLN A 219 7.19 7.76 -12.33
CA GLN A 219 5.76 7.55 -12.62
C GLN A 219 5.08 8.88 -12.99
N THR A 220 5.32 9.92 -12.19
CA THR A 220 4.86 11.28 -12.50
C THR A 220 5.49 11.82 -13.78
N GLU A 221 6.79 11.56 -14.01
CA GLU A 221 7.49 11.89 -15.26
C GLU A 221 6.77 11.27 -16.45
N ALA A 222 6.57 9.95 -16.45
CA ALA A 222 5.94 9.23 -17.54
C ALA A 222 4.49 9.67 -17.80
N SER A 223 3.71 9.88 -16.72
CA SER A 223 2.34 10.37 -16.82
C SER A 223 2.27 11.77 -17.43
N ALA A 224 3.14 12.68 -16.98
CA ALA A 224 3.18 14.05 -17.49
C ALA A 224 3.71 14.14 -18.93
N GLU A 225 4.68 13.30 -19.32
CA GLU A 225 5.11 13.16 -20.71
C GLU A 225 3.97 12.68 -21.62
N LYS A 226 3.29 11.64 -21.21
CA LYS A 226 2.15 11.08 -21.93
C LYS A 226 0.99 12.08 -22.08
N ALA A 227 0.78 12.91 -21.06
CA ALA A 227 -0.19 14.00 -21.08
C ALA A 227 0.27 15.20 -21.93
N GLY A 228 1.56 15.27 -22.32
CA GLY A 228 2.15 16.39 -23.04
C GLY A 228 2.37 17.64 -22.18
N THR A 229 2.30 17.52 -20.84
CA THR A 229 2.51 18.62 -19.89
C THR A 229 3.98 18.75 -19.47
N PHE A 230 4.79 17.70 -19.64
CA PHE A 230 6.21 17.69 -19.39
C PHE A 230 7.00 17.27 -20.64
N ASN A 231 8.07 18.00 -20.95
CA ASN A 231 9.03 17.62 -21.99
C ASN A 231 10.42 17.53 -21.39
N PRO A 232 10.93 16.31 -21.08
CA PRO A 232 12.20 16.12 -20.38
C PRO A 232 13.41 16.69 -21.16
N SER A 233 13.30 16.86 -22.48
CA SER A 233 14.37 17.48 -23.28
C SER A 233 14.68 18.93 -22.89
N GLN A 234 13.75 19.61 -22.20
CA GLN A 234 13.89 20.98 -21.69
C GLN A 234 14.45 21.05 -20.27
N TYR A 235 14.68 19.90 -19.64
CA TYR A 235 15.14 19.77 -18.26
C TYR A 235 16.37 18.87 -18.19
N THR A 236 16.97 18.77 -17.03
CA THR A 236 18.10 17.89 -16.74
C THR A 236 17.85 17.19 -15.41
N GLU A 237 17.86 15.87 -15.42
CA GLU A 237 17.86 15.07 -14.20
C GLU A 237 19.28 15.09 -13.62
N ILE A 238 19.47 15.79 -12.50
CA ILE A 238 20.77 15.94 -11.85
C ILE A 238 21.07 14.85 -10.83
N TRP A 239 20.06 14.07 -10.49
CA TRP A 239 20.17 12.93 -9.60
C TRP A 239 18.98 11.97 -9.80
N LYS A 240 19.27 10.69 -9.73
CA LYS A 240 18.31 9.58 -9.76
C LYS A 240 18.60 8.59 -8.64
N SER A 241 17.56 8.07 -7.98
CA SER A 241 17.71 7.07 -6.94
C SER A 241 18.02 5.68 -7.51
N GLN A 242 18.42 4.77 -6.62
CA GLN A 242 18.28 3.34 -6.91
C GLN A 242 16.81 2.98 -7.06
N PRO A 243 16.49 1.87 -7.75
CA PRO A 243 15.12 1.39 -7.87
C PRO A 243 14.45 1.23 -6.50
N ILE A 244 13.24 1.74 -6.38
CA ILE A 244 12.37 1.64 -5.22
C ILE A 244 11.33 0.57 -5.55
N PRO A 245 11.13 -0.49 -4.74
CA PRO A 245 10.07 -1.45 -4.96
C PRO A 245 8.71 -0.76 -4.90
N ASN A 246 7.80 -1.14 -5.79
CA ASN A 246 6.47 -0.52 -5.83
C ASN A 246 5.64 -0.89 -4.58
N ASP A 247 4.56 -0.17 -4.39
CA ASP A 247 3.76 -0.09 -3.18
C ASP A 247 3.13 -1.43 -2.80
N PRO A 248 3.26 -1.90 -1.54
CA PRO A 248 2.59 -3.10 -1.08
C PRO A 248 1.13 -2.82 -0.72
N ILE A 249 0.21 -3.64 -1.21
CA ILE A 249 -1.11 -3.78 -0.60
C ILE A 249 -0.96 -4.67 0.63
N THR A 250 -1.39 -4.15 1.79
CA THR A 250 -1.20 -4.76 3.10
C THR A 250 -2.53 -5.07 3.76
N ALA A 251 -2.54 -6.03 4.66
CA ALA A 251 -3.62 -6.20 5.64
C ALA A 251 -3.22 -5.61 6.99
N SER A 252 -4.19 -5.12 7.75
CA SER A 252 -3.99 -4.74 9.16
C SER A 252 -3.48 -5.93 9.98
N GLY A 253 -2.56 -5.68 10.91
CA GLY A 253 -2.06 -6.71 11.83
C GLY A 253 -3.12 -7.28 12.77
N THR A 254 -4.26 -6.62 12.92
CA THR A 254 -5.41 -7.12 13.69
C THR A 254 -6.28 -8.11 12.92
N MET A 255 -6.11 -8.19 11.59
CA MET A 255 -6.82 -9.15 10.76
C MET A 255 -6.34 -10.58 11.02
N SER A 256 -7.27 -11.52 11.07
CA SER A 256 -6.93 -12.94 11.25
C SER A 256 -6.02 -13.46 10.13
N PRO A 257 -5.12 -14.42 10.39
CA PRO A 257 -4.29 -15.03 9.35
C PRO A 257 -5.10 -15.63 8.18
N ALA A 258 -6.29 -16.16 8.47
CA ALA A 258 -7.21 -16.67 7.46
C ALA A 258 -7.75 -15.54 6.57
N GLY A 259 -8.09 -14.37 7.15
CA GLY A 259 -8.50 -13.18 6.41
C GLY A 259 -7.39 -12.63 5.53
N GLN A 260 -6.18 -12.50 6.08
CA GLN A 260 -4.99 -12.08 5.32
C GLN A 260 -4.74 -13.01 4.11
N THR A 261 -4.84 -14.33 4.32
CA THR A 261 -4.68 -15.33 3.27
C THR A 261 -5.78 -15.21 2.21
N ALA A 262 -7.03 -14.99 2.62
CA ALA A 262 -8.17 -14.85 1.72
C ALA A 262 -7.99 -13.60 0.82
N ILE A 263 -7.64 -12.45 1.39
CA ILE A 263 -7.39 -11.22 0.64
C ILE A 263 -6.19 -11.39 -0.29
N LYS A 264 -5.08 -11.93 0.19
CA LYS A 264 -3.91 -12.22 -0.64
C LYS A 264 -4.27 -13.07 -1.86
N ASN A 265 -4.97 -14.17 -1.64
CA ASN A 265 -5.37 -15.07 -2.72
C ASN A 265 -6.32 -14.36 -3.70
N ALA A 266 -7.25 -13.55 -3.22
CA ALA A 266 -8.12 -12.77 -4.08
C ALA A 266 -7.30 -11.79 -4.96
N LEU A 267 -6.41 -10.99 -4.36
CA LEU A 267 -5.52 -10.05 -5.09
C LEU A 267 -4.71 -10.74 -6.18
N LEU A 268 -4.09 -11.89 -5.87
CA LEU A 268 -3.23 -12.63 -6.80
C LEU A 268 -3.99 -13.24 -8.00
N HIS A 269 -5.32 -13.35 -7.91
CA HIS A 269 -6.16 -13.95 -8.95
C HIS A 269 -7.12 -12.95 -9.62
N LEU A 270 -6.99 -11.64 -9.32
CA LEU A 270 -7.75 -10.63 -10.03
C LEU A 270 -7.33 -10.54 -11.49
N ASN A 271 -8.30 -10.30 -12.37
CA ASN A 271 -8.04 -10.07 -13.78
C ASN A 271 -7.29 -8.75 -14.00
N ALA A 272 -6.47 -8.69 -15.04
CA ALA A 272 -5.75 -7.48 -15.42
C ALA A 272 -6.67 -6.25 -15.59
N SER A 273 -7.93 -6.45 -16.00
CA SER A 273 -8.92 -5.37 -16.13
C SER A 273 -9.18 -4.60 -14.83
N ALA A 274 -9.02 -5.22 -13.67
CA ALA A 274 -9.14 -4.54 -12.37
C ALA A 274 -8.09 -3.41 -12.19
N PHE A 275 -7.00 -3.47 -12.95
CA PHE A 275 -5.85 -2.56 -12.86
C PHE A 275 -5.68 -1.67 -14.09
N THR A 276 -6.30 -2.03 -15.23
CA THR A 276 -6.09 -1.36 -16.51
C THR A 276 -7.36 -0.69 -17.07
N SER A 277 -8.51 -0.85 -16.42
CA SER A 277 -9.77 -0.33 -16.90
C SER A 277 -9.97 1.16 -16.55
N GLY A 278 -10.61 1.89 -17.47
CA GLY A 278 -10.98 3.29 -17.28
C GLY A 278 -10.03 4.27 -17.98
N LYS A 279 -10.36 5.56 -17.89
CA LYS A 279 -9.52 6.64 -18.41
C LYS A 279 -8.27 6.82 -17.58
N THR A 280 -8.42 6.69 -16.27
CA THR A 280 -7.36 6.57 -15.27
C THR A 280 -7.39 5.15 -14.73
N SER A 281 -6.25 4.50 -14.65
CA SER A 281 -6.13 3.14 -14.14
C SER A 281 -4.86 3.02 -13.29
N ILE A 282 -4.83 2.10 -12.35
CA ILE A 282 -3.64 1.88 -11.51
C ILE A 282 -2.39 1.65 -12.36
N ALA A 283 -2.50 0.88 -13.45
CA ALA A 283 -1.38 0.65 -14.36
C ALA A 283 -0.89 1.92 -15.05
N SER A 284 -1.80 2.89 -15.31
CA SER A 284 -1.42 4.19 -15.88
C SER A 284 -0.77 5.11 -14.84
N GLU A 285 -1.31 5.12 -13.62
CA GLU A 285 -0.83 5.98 -12.53
C GLU A 285 0.55 5.53 -12.00
N LEU A 286 0.74 4.23 -11.89
CA LEU A 286 2.00 3.65 -11.41
C LEU A 286 2.97 3.29 -12.55
N ASP A 287 2.67 3.70 -13.78
CA ASP A 287 3.48 3.50 -15.00
C ASP A 287 4.05 2.08 -15.11
N PHE A 288 3.18 1.08 -15.00
CA PHE A 288 3.59 -0.30 -15.22
C PHE A 288 2.80 -0.97 -16.36
N THR A 289 3.46 -1.87 -17.07
CA THR A 289 2.82 -2.73 -18.08
C THR A 289 2.56 -4.10 -17.45
N PRO A 290 1.29 -4.53 -17.36
CA PRO A 290 0.98 -5.87 -16.90
C PRO A 290 1.70 -6.96 -17.71
N PRO A 291 2.14 -8.05 -17.07
CA PRO A 291 2.77 -9.15 -17.77
C PRO A 291 1.80 -9.86 -18.72
N ALA A 292 2.32 -10.45 -19.80
CA ALA A 292 1.52 -11.17 -20.78
C ALA A 292 0.71 -12.35 -20.17
N SER A 293 1.13 -12.86 -19.02
CA SER A 293 0.39 -13.87 -18.24
C SER A 293 -0.95 -13.36 -17.72
N GLY A 294 -1.13 -12.03 -17.63
CA GLY A 294 -2.29 -11.38 -17.00
C GLY A 294 -2.25 -11.35 -15.48
N GLN A 295 -1.21 -11.91 -14.84
CA GLN A 295 -1.04 -11.88 -13.39
C GLN A 295 -0.41 -10.56 -12.95
N VAL A 296 -1.22 -9.56 -12.68
CA VAL A 296 -0.78 -8.21 -12.34
C VAL A 296 -0.22 -8.10 -10.93
N MET A 297 -0.70 -8.92 -10.00
CA MET A 297 -0.24 -8.91 -8.62
C MET A 297 0.66 -10.10 -8.32
N ILE A 298 1.75 -9.85 -7.61
CA ILE A 298 2.66 -10.89 -7.09
C ILE A 298 2.73 -10.85 -5.57
N PRO A 299 2.99 -11.99 -4.91
CA PRO A 299 3.16 -12.01 -3.46
C PRO A 299 4.43 -11.27 -3.06
N VAL A 300 4.33 -10.44 -2.01
CA VAL A 300 5.48 -9.74 -1.44
C VAL A 300 5.67 -10.07 0.03
N THR A 301 6.85 -9.79 0.54
CA THR A 301 7.25 -9.99 1.94
C THR A 301 7.92 -8.74 2.49
N THR A 302 7.93 -8.57 3.80
CA THR A 302 8.63 -7.46 4.47
C THR A 302 10.12 -7.38 4.07
N ALA A 303 10.76 -8.51 3.81
CA ALA A 303 12.17 -8.57 3.42
C ALA A 303 12.44 -7.85 2.09
N MET A 304 11.48 -7.82 1.15
CA MET A 304 11.61 -7.12 -0.14
C MET A 304 11.70 -5.60 0.03
N TYR A 305 11.25 -5.07 1.15
CA TYR A 305 11.30 -3.64 1.53
C TYR A 305 12.41 -3.32 2.53
N GLY A 306 13.34 -4.25 2.79
CA GLY A 306 14.39 -4.14 3.81
C GLY A 306 15.23 -2.88 3.70
N GLN A 307 15.50 -2.39 2.48
CA GLN A 307 16.24 -1.13 2.24
C GLN A 307 15.51 0.09 2.84
N LEU A 308 14.17 0.10 2.87
CA LEU A 308 13.39 1.22 3.43
C LEU A 308 13.44 1.22 4.97
N PHE A 309 13.47 0.05 5.59
CA PHE A 309 13.71 -0.07 7.04
C PHE A 309 15.11 0.46 7.43
N ALA A 310 16.12 0.17 6.62
CA ALA A 310 17.47 0.72 6.82
C ALA A 310 17.49 2.24 6.61
N LEU A 311 16.78 2.76 5.62
CA LEU A 311 16.64 4.19 5.34
C LEU A 311 15.93 4.92 6.50
N ALA A 312 14.81 4.40 6.99
CA ALA A 312 14.09 4.97 8.14
C ALA A 312 15.01 5.10 9.37
N LYS A 313 15.80 4.05 9.65
CA LYS A 313 16.79 4.06 10.71
C LYS A 313 17.88 5.11 10.47
N ALA A 314 18.42 5.21 9.25
CA ALA A 314 19.47 6.17 8.91
C ALA A 314 19.00 7.63 9.03
N LEU A 315 17.73 7.90 8.75
CA LEU A 315 17.10 9.21 8.89
C LEU A 315 16.59 9.47 10.33
N SER A 316 16.71 8.50 11.25
CA SER A 316 16.15 8.56 12.61
C SER A 316 14.66 8.92 12.62
N LEU A 317 13.92 8.37 11.64
CA LEU A 317 12.50 8.66 11.50
C LEU A 317 11.66 7.95 12.56
N THR A 318 10.71 8.70 13.09
CA THR A 318 9.66 8.23 14.00
C THR A 318 8.33 8.78 13.52
N THR A 319 7.21 8.24 13.99
CA THR A 319 5.88 8.79 13.65
C THR A 319 5.65 10.23 14.06
N SER A 320 6.45 10.74 14.99
CA SER A 320 6.34 12.14 15.44
C SER A 320 7.09 13.13 14.57
N ASN A 321 7.93 12.65 13.64
CA ASN A 321 8.69 13.48 12.71
C ASN A 321 8.54 13.07 11.23
N LEU A 322 7.45 12.36 10.95
CA LEU A 322 6.91 12.12 9.62
C LEU A 322 6.15 13.34 9.13
#